data_a39d5a4fccbbb69854f7b0bf5d177f65
#
_entry.id   a39d5a4fccbbb69854f7b0bf5d177f65
#
_cell.length_a   1.000
_cell.length_b   1.000
_cell.length_c   1.000
_cell.angle_alpha   90.00
_cell.angle_beta   90.00
_cell.angle_gamma   90.00
#
_symmetry.space_group_name_H-M   'P 1'
#
loop_
_entity.id
_entity.type
_entity.pdbx_description
1 polymer ?
#
loop_
_entity_poly.entity_id
_entity_poly.type
_entity_poly.pdbx_seq_one_letter_code
_entity_poly.pdbx_strand_id
1 'polypeptide(L)'
;MTPKHLGSQRFRVVRTGAAACVLALGVSVGFGATASNPAHAEKPTVSPNTPPPPGEPAAPPDKTERATNTPCVSTGSGGSGPSIPEAQRSLNLEHAWRFSRGAGQLVAVIDTGVARHPRLPGLIAGGDYVSSGDGTEDCDAHGTFVAGLIAATKVDGQGFSGVAPEAQILTIRQTSKLYQKEGANRDKGPDALPEGYGTTRTMASAIRRAADMGASVINVSEVACRPTSEPFEDTDLGAAVRYAAIEKDVVVVVAAGNSADACKGSNQVIDPLDPAADPWSKVDLNVSPARYDDYVLAVGSIDGQGQPSTFTVPGPWLGVAAPGENITSLDPLFNDPNSRGTAVQVGSIRQQGQLGPIQGTSFATPLVSGVAALVRARFPELSALEVVERIQATAHAPAEGWNPYVGYGAVDPVAALTAEVGDILPPKRPSPSKSVQLAVPASAPPPDHSARDVALIGSGTIAALLALGLLASFPIRRRLGVSDDDM
;
A
#
# COMPACT_ATOMS: atom_id res chain seq x y z
N MET A 1 -1.81 -55.13 -39.76
CA MET A 1 -2.92 -56.03 -40.05
C MET A 1 -4.22 -55.32 -39.87
N THR A 2 -4.89 -55.09 -40.94
CA THR A 2 -6.11 -54.35 -41.18
C THR A 2 -7.36 -55.17 -40.79
N PRO A 3 -8.54 -54.72 -41.16
CA PRO A 3 -9.60 -54.03 -40.32
C PRO A 3 -10.93 -54.78 -40.41
N LYS A 4 -12.03 -54.16 -39.95
CA LYS A 4 -13.43 -54.38 -40.45
C LYS A 4 -14.44 -54.18 -39.31
N HIS A 5 -15.66 -53.69 -39.38
CA HIS A 5 -16.55 -53.16 -40.38
C HIS A 5 -17.73 -52.56 -39.58
N LEU A 6 -18.21 -51.39 -39.89
CA LEU A 6 -19.51 -50.99 -40.44
C LEU A 6 -20.78 -51.68 -39.92
N GLY A 7 -21.74 -50.87 -39.51
CA GLY A 7 -23.16 -51.24 -39.32
C GLY A 7 -24.05 -50.02 -39.05
N SER A 8 -24.46 -49.37 -40.14
CA SER A 8 -25.54 -48.37 -40.15
C SER A 8 -26.90 -49.05 -40.17
N GLN A 9 -27.89 -48.55 -39.43
CA GLN A 9 -29.28 -48.65 -39.89
C GLN A 9 -30.10 -47.46 -39.47
N ARG A 10 -30.73 -46.87 -40.47
CA ARG A 10 -31.83 -45.89 -40.41
C ARG A 10 -33.15 -46.66 -40.31
N PHE A 11 -34.18 -46.02 -39.76
CA PHE A 11 -35.64 -46.06 -40.10
C PHE A 11 -36.41 -45.70 -38.83
N ARG A 12 -37.48 -44.99 -38.74
CA ARG A 12 -38.47 -44.32 -39.59
C ARG A 12 -39.42 -43.53 -38.64
N VAL A 13 -39.86 -42.43 -39.12
CA VAL A 13 -40.95 -41.59 -38.54
C VAL A 13 -42.29 -42.31 -38.55
N VAL A 14 -43.07 -42.24 -37.44
CA VAL A 14 -44.53 -42.26 -37.49
C VAL A 14 -45.09 -41.19 -36.54
N ARG A 15 -45.90 -40.34 -37.11
CA ARG A 15 -46.76 -39.36 -36.39
C ARG A 15 -48.05 -40.08 -35.98
N THR A 16 -48.50 -39.86 -34.75
CA THR A 16 -49.97 -39.75 -34.47
C THR A 16 -50.13 -38.98 -33.15
N GLY A 17 -51.01 -38.02 -33.16
CA GLY A 17 -51.36 -37.18 -32.03
C GLY A 17 -52.44 -37.80 -31.13
N ALA A 18 -52.46 -37.32 -29.91
CA ALA A 18 -53.69 -37.25 -29.12
C ALA A 18 -53.47 -36.24 -27.99
N ALA A 19 -54.36 -35.30 -27.89
CA ALA A 19 -54.46 -34.32 -26.81
C ALA A 19 -54.97 -34.97 -25.51
N ALA A 20 -54.29 -34.66 -24.40
CA ALA A 20 -54.89 -34.86 -23.07
C ALA A 20 -54.44 -33.70 -22.17
N CYS A 21 -55.38 -32.84 -21.83
CA CYS A 21 -55.21 -31.84 -20.77
C CYS A 21 -55.09 -32.55 -19.42
N VAL A 22 -53.97 -32.35 -18.74
CA VAL A 22 -53.84 -32.67 -17.30
C VAL A 22 -53.41 -31.38 -16.61
N LEU A 23 -54.35 -30.80 -15.83
CA LEU A 23 -54.01 -29.77 -14.85
C LEU A 23 -53.11 -30.39 -13.80
N ALA A 24 -51.83 -30.03 -13.82
CA ALA A 24 -50.90 -30.26 -12.73
C ALA A 24 -50.73 -28.96 -11.96
N LEU A 25 -51.28 -28.90 -10.74
CA LEU A 25 -50.93 -27.87 -9.74
C LEU A 25 -49.41 -28.02 -9.46
N GLY A 26 -48.61 -27.17 -10.08
CA GLY A 26 -47.19 -27.00 -9.74
C GLY A 26 -47.05 -26.22 -8.46
N VAL A 27 -46.76 -26.93 -7.37
CA VAL A 27 -46.13 -26.31 -6.19
C VAL A 27 -44.74 -25.89 -6.62
N SER A 28 -44.56 -24.62 -6.97
CA SER A 28 -43.27 -23.98 -7.15
C SER A 28 -42.63 -23.84 -5.77
N VAL A 29 -41.86 -24.86 -5.38
CA VAL A 29 -40.84 -24.68 -4.34
C VAL A 29 -39.84 -23.70 -4.92
N GLY A 30 -39.95 -22.43 -4.55
CA GLY A 30 -38.95 -21.42 -4.82
C GLY A 30 -37.67 -21.81 -4.11
N PHE A 31 -36.73 -22.40 -4.82
CA PHE A 31 -35.33 -22.35 -4.43
C PHE A 31 -34.95 -20.87 -4.49
N GLY A 32 -35.10 -20.18 -3.36
CA GLY A 32 -34.41 -18.93 -3.14
C GLY A 32 -32.93 -19.23 -3.24
N ALA A 33 -32.38 -19.00 -4.42
CA ALA A 33 -30.92 -18.78 -4.51
C ALA A 33 -30.64 -17.58 -3.62
N THR A 34 -30.22 -17.85 -2.40
CA THR A 34 -29.51 -16.83 -1.62
C THR A 34 -28.31 -16.51 -2.45
N ALA A 35 -28.39 -15.41 -3.20
CA ALA A 35 -27.19 -14.79 -3.74
C ALA A 35 -26.31 -14.54 -2.52
N SER A 36 -25.29 -15.38 -2.34
CA SER A 36 -24.22 -15.08 -1.41
C SER A 36 -23.61 -13.80 -1.94
N ASN A 37 -23.93 -12.67 -1.29
CA ASN A 37 -23.17 -11.46 -1.53
C ASN A 37 -21.71 -11.82 -1.40
N PRO A 38 -20.84 -11.42 -2.35
CA PRO A 38 -19.41 -11.60 -2.17
C PRO A 38 -19.06 -11.00 -0.81
N ALA A 39 -18.32 -11.74 0.01
CA ALA A 39 -17.86 -11.26 1.30
C ALA A 39 -16.91 -10.08 1.01
N HIS A 40 -17.40 -8.87 1.22
CA HIS A 40 -16.59 -7.68 1.18
C HIS A 40 -15.89 -7.53 2.53
N ALA A 41 -14.66 -7.01 2.51
CA ALA A 41 -14.02 -6.65 3.76
C ALA A 41 -14.75 -5.45 4.37
N GLU A 42 -14.94 -5.54 5.68
CA GLU A 42 -15.37 -4.40 6.49
C GLU A 42 -14.16 -3.85 7.25
N LYS A 43 -14.17 -2.55 7.52
CA LYS A 43 -13.16 -1.95 8.40
C LYS A 43 -13.23 -2.65 9.75
N PRO A 44 -12.10 -3.23 10.25
CA PRO A 44 -12.11 -3.96 11.50
C PRO A 44 -12.39 -3.01 12.68
N THR A 45 -13.23 -3.45 13.59
CA THR A 45 -13.48 -2.75 14.85
C THR A 45 -12.81 -3.51 15.99
N VAL A 46 -12.17 -2.77 16.90
CA VAL A 46 -11.51 -3.35 18.08
C VAL A 46 -12.31 -2.98 19.32
N SER A 47 -12.82 -3.99 20.02
CA SER A 47 -13.50 -3.75 21.30
C SER A 47 -12.54 -3.17 22.34
N PRO A 48 -12.88 -2.05 23.00
CA PRO A 48 -12.03 -1.46 24.03
C PRO A 48 -11.81 -2.37 25.23
N ASN A 49 -12.66 -3.38 25.42
CA ASN A 49 -12.57 -4.34 26.51
C ASN A 49 -11.78 -5.61 26.18
N THR A 50 -11.29 -5.74 24.95
CA THR A 50 -10.47 -6.90 24.57
C THR A 50 -9.01 -6.62 24.97
N PRO A 51 -8.44 -7.31 25.98
CA PRO A 51 -7.06 -7.12 26.33
C PRO A 51 -6.16 -7.76 25.26
N PRO A 52 -4.99 -7.16 24.95
CA PRO A 52 -4.00 -7.84 24.13
C PRO A 52 -3.42 -9.06 24.86
N PRO A 53 -2.88 -10.04 24.12
CA PRO A 53 -2.19 -11.17 24.74
C PRO A 53 -1.00 -10.66 25.56
N PRO A 54 -0.58 -11.41 26.62
CA PRO A 54 0.57 -11.03 27.43
C PRO A 54 1.85 -10.99 26.58
N GLY A 55 2.69 -10.00 26.84
CA GLY A 55 3.99 -9.85 26.18
C GLY A 55 5.10 -10.65 26.84
N GLU A 56 4.92 -11.13 28.05
CA GLU A 56 5.89 -11.90 28.82
C GLU A 56 5.37 -13.31 29.13
N PRO A 57 6.30 -14.31 29.17
CA PRO A 57 7.70 -14.22 28.73
C PRO A 57 7.80 -14.11 27.21
N ALA A 58 8.85 -13.41 26.72
CA ALA A 58 9.19 -13.43 25.30
C ALA A 58 9.80 -14.81 24.97
N ALA A 59 8.94 -15.70 24.53
CA ALA A 59 9.32 -17.08 24.19
C ALA A 59 8.42 -17.60 23.07
N PRO A 60 8.91 -18.51 22.22
CA PRO A 60 8.06 -19.14 21.22
C PRO A 60 6.96 -19.98 21.91
N PRO A 61 5.70 -19.90 21.45
CA PRO A 61 4.62 -20.72 21.99
C PRO A 61 4.73 -22.20 21.64
N ASP A 62 5.51 -22.52 20.61
CA ASP A 62 5.80 -23.87 20.15
C ASP A 62 7.30 -24.17 20.32
N LYS A 63 7.66 -25.43 20.35
CA LYS A 63 9.06 -25.82 20.15
C LYS A 63 9.45 -25.51 18.71
N THR A 64 10.58 -24.84 18.55
CA THR A 64 11.13 -24.46 17.25
C THR A 64 12.49 -25.10 17.02
N GLU A 65 12.83 -25.29 15.78
CA GLU A 65 14.14 -25.73 15.32
C GLU A 65 14.63 -24.83 14.19
N ARG A 66 15.93 -24.57 14.15
CA ARG A 66 16.55 -23.96 12.98
C ARG A 66 16.72 -25.02 11.91
N ALA A 67 16.38 -24.67 10.66
CA ALA A 67 16.58 -25.56 9.52
C ALA A 67 18.05 -25.96 9.39
N THR A 68 18.29 -27.25 9.26
CA THR A 68 19.63 -27.82 9.18
C THR A 68 20.32 -27.34 7.89
N ASN A 69 21.60 -26.98 7.99
CA ASN A 69 22.43 -26.53 6.86
C ASN A 69 21.97 -25.25 6.15
N THR A 70 21.12 -24.45 6.77
CA THR A 70 20.71 -23.17 6.18
C THR A 70 21.64 -22.06 6.69
N PRO A 71 22.50 -21.48 5.83
CA PRO A 71 23.37 -20.37 6.21
C PRO A 71 22.55 -19.10 6.49
N CYS A 72 23.15 -18.14 7.19
CA CYS A 72 22.59 -16.82 7.28
C CYS A 72 22.53 -16.17 5.90
N VAL A 73 21.64 -15.20 5.75
CA VAL A 73 21.45 -14.46 4.49
C VAL A 73 22.76 -13.74 4.12
N SER A 74 23.21 -13.97 2.87
CA SER A 74 24.41 -13.30 2.36
C SER A 74 24.04 -11.93 1.77
N THR A 75 24.90 -10.97 2.03
CA THR A 75 24.73 -9.58 1.62
C THR A 75 25.82 -9.16 0.62
N GLY A 76 25.60 -8.06 -0.07
CA GLY A 76 26.59 -7.42 -0.92
C GLY A 76 26.80 -5.96 -0.50
N SER A 77 28.04 -5.44 -0.68
CA SER A 77 28.40 -4.10 -0.25
C SER A 77 27.47 -3.00 -0.82
N GLY A 78 27.04 -2.08 0.03
CA GLY A 78 26.28 -0.88 -0.32
C GLY A 78 27.12 0.36 -0.57
N GLY A 79 28.44 0.19 -0.55
CA GLY A 79 29.37 1.32 -0.61
C GLY A 79 29.50 2.05 0.75
N SER A 80 30.57 2.80 0.91
CA SER A 80 30.87 3.56 2.14
C SER A 80 31.27 5.01 1.86
N GLY A 81 30.99 5.49 0.65
CA GLY A 81 31.36 6.84 0.20
C GLY A 81 30.43 7.94 0.76
N PRO A 82 30.74 9.21 0.45
CA PRO A 82 30.00 10.37 0.95
C PRO A 82 28.62 10.55 0.27
N SER A 83 28.33 9.80 -0.79
CA SER A 83 27.06 9.90 -1.52
C SER A 83 25.89 9.43 -0.66
N ILE A 84 24.87 10.27 -0.56
CA ILE A 84 23.61 9.91 0.10
C ILE A 84 22.91 8.80 -0.73
N PRO A 85 22.52 7.68 -0.11
CA PRO A 85 21.76 6.63 -0.79
C PRO A 85 20.49 7.18 -1.45
N GLU A 86 20.12 6.59 -2.58
CA GLU A 86 18.99 7.06 -3.39
C GLU A 86 17.70 7.18 -2.57
N ALA A 87 17.37 6.15 -1.82
CA ALA A 87 16.17 6.11 -0.98
C ALA A 87 16.11 7.18 0.14
N GLN A 88 17.26 7.78 0.51
CA GLN A 88 17.32 8.82 1.55
C GLN A 88 17.41 10.24 0.98
N ARG A 89 17.60 10.37 -0.33
CA ARG A 89 17.88 11.68 -0.96
C ARG A 89 16.69 12.63 -0.88
N SER A 90 15.49 12.13 -1.08
CA SER A 90 14.23 12.90 -1.02
C SER A 90 13.87 13.35 0.40
N LEU A 91 14.38 12.66 1.43
CA LEU A 91 14.03 12.92 2.83
C LEU A 91 14.71 14.18 3.40
N ASN A 92 15.70 14.74 2.72
CA ASN A 92 16.44 15.96 3.13
C ASN A 92 16.86 15.95 4.62
N LEU A 93 17.42 14.82 5.07
CA LEU A 93 17.70 14.55 6.49
C LEU A 93 18.62 15.58 7.13
N GLU A 94 19.62 16.10 6.40
CA GLU A 94 20.54 17.14 6.91
C GLU A 94 19.77 18.41 7.33
N HIS A 95 18.72 18.75 6.62
CA HIS A 95 17.86 19.88 7.01
C HIS A 95 16.96 19.51 8.19
N ALA A 96 16.35 18.35 8.19
CA ALA A 96 15.50 17.88 9.29
C ALA A 96 16.27 17.81 10.61
N TRP A 97 17.53 17.40 10.60
CA TRP A 97 18.37 17.29 11.80
C TRP A 97 18.76 18.62 12.45
N ARG A 98 18.50 19.75 11.82
CA ARG A 98 18.58 21.06 12.49
C ARG A 98 17.53 21.25 13.55
N PHE A 99 16.43 20.49 13.47
CA PHE A 99 15.27 20.59 14.36
C PHE A 99 15.18 19.40 15.32
N SER A 100 15.50 18.20 14.89
CA SER A 100 15.45 16.98 15.71
C SER A 100 16.34 15.89 15.11
N ARG A 101 16.96 15.07 15.97
CA ARG A 101 17.72 13.86 15.60
C ARG A 101 17.17 12.61 16.28
N GLY A 102 16.02 12.73 16.97
CA GLY A 102 15.34 11.64 17.66
C GLY A 102 15.89 11.33 19.05
N ALA A 103 16.65 12.25 19.67
CA ALA A 103 17.20 12.05 21.02
C ALA A 103 16.11 11.72 22.04
N GLY A 104 16.38 10.77 22.94
CA GLY A 104 15.46 10.34 24.00
C GLY A 104 14.32 9.43 23.51
N GLN A 105 14.24 9.11 22.22
CA GLN A 105 13.22 8.21 21.69
C GLN A 105 13.71 6.75 21.70
N LEU A 106 12.82 5.84 22.11
CA LEU A 106 13.00 4.40 22.04
C LEU A 106 12.13 3.85 20.91
N VAL A 107 12.76 3.34 19.85
CA VAL A 107 12.05 2.74 18.72
C VAL A 107 12.16 1.23 18.79
N ALA A 108 11.03 0.55 18.98
CA ALA A 108 11.00 -0.91 18.95
C ALA A 108 10.96 -1.40 17.50
N VAL A 109 11.83 -2.36 17.18
CA VAL A 109 11.86 -3.09 15.90
C VAL A 109 11.37 -4.51 16.17
N ILE A 110 10.15 -4.81 15.74
CA ILE A 110 9.54 -6.15 15.82
C ILE A 110 9.74 -6.81 14.46
N ASP A 111 10.74 -7.72 14.39
CA ASP A 111 11.25 -8.21 13.11
C ASP A 111 11.99 -9.55 13.29
N THR A 112 12.98 -9.84 12.46
CA THR A 112 13.83 -11.05 12.51
C THR A 112 14.95 -11.01 13.58
N GLY A 113 14.96 -9.97 14.41
CA GLY A 113 16.03 -9.62 15.34
C GLY A 113 16.86 -8.44 14.79
N VAL A 114 17.79 -7.93 15.60
CA VAL A 114 18.76 -6.89 15.19
C VAL A 114 20.15 -7.29 15.68
N ALA A 115 21.07 -7.51 14.77
CA ALA A 115 22.46 -7.82 15.13
C ALA A 115 23.14 -6.64 15.83
N ARG A 116 23.96 -6.93 16.85
CA ARG A 116 24.80 -5.90 17.50
C ARG A 116 25.74 -5.27 16.47
N HIS A 117 25.63 -3.99 16.30
CA HIS A 117 26.37 -3.25 15.29
C HIS A 117 26.96 -1.96 15.87
N PRO A 118 28.22 -1.54 15.54
CA PRO A 118 28.84 -0.33 16.10
C PRO A 118 28.06 0.95 15.78
N ARG A 119 27.28 0.95 14.70
CA ARG A 119 26.42 2.09 14.33
C ARG A 119 25.02 2.03 15.00
N LEU A 120 24.77 1.08 15.89
CA LEU A 120 23.60 0.99 16.75
C LEU A 120 24.04 0.86 18.23
N PRO A 121 24.76 1.85 18.79
CA PRO A 121 25.37 1.74 20.12
C PRO A 121 24.35 1.63 21.25
N GLY A 122 23.12 2.07 21.03
CA GLY A 122 22.01 2.04 22.00
C GLY A 122 21.06 0.85 21.82
N LEU A 123 21.52 -0.28 21.23
CA LEU A 123 20.67 -1.46 21.03
C LEU A 123 20.28 -2.14 22.35
N ILE A 124 19.00 -2.24 22.63
CA ILE A 124 18.39 -2.87 23.80
C ILE A 124 17.75 -4.20 23.41
N ALA A 125 18.07 -5.26 24.14
CA ALA A 125 17.47 -6.58 23.96
C ALA A 125 16.04 -6.60 24.50
N GLY A 126 15.06 -6.90 23.65
CA GLY A 126 13.64 -6.94 23.98
C GLY A 126 13.07 -8.36 24.10
N GLY A 127 13.78 -9.37 23.64
CA GLY A 127 13.37 -10.77 23.72
C GLY A 127 13.18 -11.44 22.37
N ASP A 128 12.87 -12.74 22.44
CA ASP A 128 12.82 -13.63 21.27
C ASP A 128 11.59 -14.55 21.35
N TYR A 129 10.70 -14.42 20.36
CA TYR A 129 9.52 -15.28 20.19
C TYR A 129 9.76 -16.41 19.18
N VAL A 130 10.97 -16.51 18.61
CA VAL A 130 11.35 -17.53 17.63
C VAL A 130 12.17 -18.65 18.29
N SER A 131 13.07 -18.29 19.21
CA SER A 131 13.91 -19.23 19.93
C SER A 131 14.18 -18.77 21.37
N SER A 132 15.26 -19.25 22.00
CA SER A 132 15.64 -18.89 23.37
C SER A 132 16.60 -17.68 23.45
N GLY A 133 16.73 -16.90 22.37
CA GLY A 133 17.60 -15.73 22.30
C GLY A 133 17.04 -14.49 23.02
N ASP A 134 17.74 -13.38 22.88
CA ASP A 134 17.35 -12.09 23.45
C ASP A 134 16.90 -11.06 22.38
N GLY A 135 16.81 -11.47 21.11
CA GLY A 135 16.47 -10.64 19.98
C GLY A 135 17.65 -9.94 19.32
N THR A 136 18.89 -10.10 19.85
CA THR A 136 20.09 -9.44 19.28
C THR A 136 20.84 -10.30 18.26
N GLU A 137 20.21 -11.37 17.79
CA GLU A 137 20.69 -12.19 16.69
C GLU A 137 19.81 -11.97 15.47
N ASP A 138 20.41 -11.78 14.30
CA ASP A 138 19.69 -11.61 13.04
C ASP A 138 20.41 -12.32 11.90
N CYS A 139 20.04 -13.57 11.68
CA CYS A 139 20.57 -14.38 10.58
C CYS A 139 19.77 -14.19 9.28
N ASP A 140 18.57 -13.64 9.37
CA ASP A 140 17.70 -13.28 8.26
C ASP A 140 18.09 -11.92 7.64
N ALA A 141 18.85 -11.10 8.35
CA ALA A 141 19.34 -9.76 7.99
C ALA A 141 18.27 -8.64 7.96
N HIS A 142 16.98 -8.99 7.90
CA HIS A 142 15.91 -8.04 7.62
C HIS A 142 15.75 -7.02 8.76
N GLY A 143 15.66 -7.44 10.01
CA GLY A 143 15.51 -6.53 11.16
C GLY A 143 16.72 -5.62 11.38
N THR A 144 17.94 -6.06 11.05
CA THR A 144 19.14 -5.21 11.09
C THR A 144 19.10 -4.15 10.02
N PHE A 145 18.60 -4.46 8.80
CA PHE A 145 18.37 -3.46 7.77
C PHE A 145 17.36 -2.42 8.23
N VAL A 146 16.25 -2.85 8.80
CA VAL A 146 15.20 -1.99 9.35
C VAL A 146 15.75 -1.08 10.43
N ALA A 147 16.46 -1.62 11.43
CA ALA A 147 17.07 -0.84 12.51
C ALA A 147 18.09 0.19 12.00
N GLY A 148 18.89 -0.20 11.00
CA GLY A 148 19.85 0.70 10.34
C GLY A 148 19.19 1.91 9.69
N LEU A 149 18.06 1.71 9.01
CA LEU A 149 17.29 2.80 8.38
C LEU A 149 16.68 3.74 9.42
N ILE A 150 16.31 3.23 10.59
CA ILE A 150 15.78 4.06 11.68
C ILE A 150 16.88 4.86 12.36
N ALA A 151 17.96 4.21 12.84
CA ALA A 151 18.84 4.81 13.86
C ALA A 151 20.35 4.58 13.65
N ALA A 152 20.79 4.15 12.46
CA ALA A 152 22.23 4.08 12.22
C ALA A 152 22.90 5.43 12.50
N THR A 153 23.88 5.48 13.41
CA THR A 153 24.62 6.70 13.74
C THR A 153 25.32 7.25 12.51
N LYS A 154 25.38 8.59 12.38
CA LYS A 154 26.12 9.25 11.32
C LYS A 154 27.61 9.00 11.47
N VAL A 155 28.30 8.78 10.35
CA VAL A 155 29.75 8.63 10.28
C VAL A 155 30.29 9.65 9.29
N ASP A 156 31.31 10.38 9.68
CA ASP A 156 31.93 11.40 8.82
C ASP A 156 32.48 10.77 7.53
N GLY A 157 32.22 11.43 6.42
CA GLY A 157 32.61 10.95 5.09
C GLY A 157 31.72 9.85 4.53
N GLN A 158 30.67 9.42 5.23
CA GLN A 158 29.67 8.46 4.74
C GLN A 158 28.32 9.13 4.54
N GLY A 159 27.68 8.90 3.38
CA GLY A 159 26.38 9.48 3.05
C GLY A 159 25.21 8.79 3.71
N PHE A 160 25.33 7.50 4.06
CA PHE A 160 24.29 6.74 4.75
C PHE A 160 24.22 7.07 6.24
N SER A 161 23.00 7.19 6.78
CA SER A 161 22.69 7.29 8.20
C SER A 161 21.26 6.85 8.43
N GLY A 162 20.89 6.50 9.66
CA GLY A 162 19.49 6.35 10.03
C GLY A 162 18.77 7.71 10.01
N VAL A 163 17.44 7.69 9.89
CA VAL A 163 16.62 8.91 9.89
C VAL A 163 16.69 9.62 11.25
N ALA A 164 16.65 8.87 12.34
CA ALA A 164 16.74 9.36 13.72
C ALA A 164 18.02 8.82 14.41
N PRO A 165 19.21 9.34 14.06
CA PRO A 165 20.49 8.74 14.45
C PRO A 165 20.82 8.84 15.96
N GLU A 166 20.02 9.56 16.75
CA GLU A 166 20.14 9.67 18.20
C GLU A 166 19.04 8.90 18.96
N ALA A 167 18.14 8.21 18.24
CA ALA A 167 17.18 7.30 18.84
C ALA A 167 17.85 5.98 19.26
N GLN A 168 17.29 5.33 20.28
CA GLN A 168 17.67 3.98 20.70
C GLN A 168 16.79 2.94 20.01
N ILE A 169 17.34 1.76 19.77
CA ILE A 169 16.60 0.63 19.21
C ILE A 169 16.33 -0.41 20.30
N LEU A 170 15.06 -0.81 20.43
CA LEU A 170 14.63 -1.99 21.19
C LEU A 170 14.33 -3.09 20.17
N THR A 171 15.11 -4.17 20.18
CA THR A 171 14.91 -5.28 19.24
C THR A 171 14.06 -6.38 19.86
N ILE A 172 13.01 -6.81 19.16
CA ILE A 172 12.20 -7.99 19.52
C ILE A 172 12.15 -8.91 18.30
N ARG A 173 12.73 -10.09 18.44
CA ARG A 173 12.67 -11.10 17.38
C ARG A 173 11.32 -11.79 17.41
N GLN A 174 10.51 -11.58 16.38
CA GLN A 174 9.16 -12.11 16.28
C GLN A 174 9.01 -13.16 15.18
N THR A 175 9.85 -13.09 14.14
CA THR A 175 9.78 -13.98 12.99
C THR A 175 11.18 -14.39 12.53
N SER A 176 11.28 -15.49 11.80
CA SER A 176 12.48 -15.90 11.05
C SER A 176 12.09 -16.85 9.94
N LYS A 177 12.64 -16.64 8.76
CA LYS A 177 12.50 -17.58 7.64
C LYS A 177 13.39 -18.81 7.78
N LEU A 178 14.35 -18.79 8.71
CA LEU A 178 15.31 -19.84 8.96
C LEU A 178 14.89 -20.80 10.08
N TYR A 179 13.77 -20.52 10.76
CA TYR A 179 13.22 -21.35 11.82
C TYR A 179 11.86 -21.90 11.41
N GLN A 180 11.48 -23.02 12.01
CA GLN A 180 10.18 -23.67 11.84
C GLN A 180 9.76 -24.36 13.13
N LYS A 181 8.52 -24.84 13.22
CA LYS A 181 8.10 -25.73 14.31
C LYS A 181 8.93 -27.02 14.26
N GLU A 182 9.28 -27.54 15.43
CA GLU A 182 10.03 -28.80 15.53
C GLU A 182 9.32 -29.92 14.76
N GLY A 183 10.03 -30.51 13.80
CA GLY A 183 9.52 -31.60 12.99
C GLY A 183 8.61 -31.20 11.81
N ALA A 184 8.44 -29.93 11.49
CA ALA A 184 7.59 -29.47 10.37
C ALA A 184 8.01 -30.06 9.00
N ASN A 185 9.30 -30.30 8.79
CA ASN A 185 9.84 -30.88 7.56
C ASN A 185 10.09 -32.39 7.64
N ARG A 186 9.68 -33.08 8.72
CA ARG A 186 9.99 -34.51 8.93
C ARG A 186 9.58 -35.40 7.76
N ASP A 187 8.45 -35.07 7.13
CA ASP A 187 7.88 -35.85 6.02
C ASP A 187 8.21 -35.26 4.64
N LYS A 188 8.93 -34.14 4.56
CA LYS A 188 9.21 -33.42 3.31
C LYS A 188 10.56 -33.73 2.69
N GLY A 189 11.42 -34.47 3.39
CA GLY A 189 12.77 -34.80 2.95
C GLY A 189 13.85 -33.78 3.36
N PRO A 190 15.15 -34.16 3.21
CA PRO A 190 16.27 -33.39 3.75
C PRO A 190 16.53 -32.03 3.06
N ASP A 191 16.04 -31.87 1.83
CA ASP A 191 16.24 -30.65 1.03
C ASP A 191 15.05 -29.67 1.11
N ALA A 192 14.08 -29.94 2.00
CA ALA A 192 12.92 -29.07 2.15
C ALA A 192 13.34 -27.72 2.78
N LEU A 193 12.91 -26.63 2.16
CA LEU A 193 13.10 -25.29 2.71
C LEU A 193 12.27 -25.14 4.01
N PRO A 194 12.76 -24.37 5.00
CA PRO A 194 11.99 -24.06 6.20
C PRO A 194 10.72 -23.29 5.84
N GLU A 195 9.64 -23.56 6.58
CA GLU A 195 8.36 -22.86 6.40
C GLU A 195 8.39 -21.42 6.92
N GLY A 196 9.39 -21.08 7.70
CA GLY A 196 9.40 -19.86 8.49
C GLY A 196 8.66 -20.05 9.82
N TYR A 197 8.92 -19.15 10.75
CA TYR A 197 8.24 -19.10 12.04
C TYR A 197 7.86 -17.66 12.39
N GLY A 198 6.65 -17.49 12.89
CA GLY A 198 6.02 -16.23 13.27
C GLY A 198 4.52 -16.33 13.06
N THR A 199 3.73 -15.73 13.94
CA THR A 199 2.26 -15.74 13.88
C THR A 199 1.71 -14.35 14.22
N THR A 200 0.45 -14.08 13.86
CA THR A 200 -0.27 -12.86 14.29
C THR A 200 -0.31 -12.74 15.82
N ARG A 201 -0.44 -13.85 16.53
CA ARG A 201 -0.44 -13.88 17.99
C ARG A 201 0.93 -13.51 18.60
N THR A 202 2.03 -14.05 18.08
CA THR A 202 3.38 -13.67 18.54
C THR A 202 3.68 -12.22 18.22
N MET A 203 3.21 -11.70 17.10
CA MET A 203 3.30 -10.29 16.74
C MET A 203 2.51 -9.41 17.73
N ALA A 204 1.28 -9.80 18.09
CA ALA A 204 0.49 -9.11 19.10
C ALA A 204 1.19 -9.07 20.47
N SER A 205 1.77 -10.20 20.91
CA SER A 205 2.54 -10.26 22.15
C SER A 205 3.80 -9.38 22.10
N ALA A 206 4.49 -9.33 20.95
CA ALA A 206 5.66 -8.50 20.74
C ALA A 206 5.31 -6.99 20.78
N ILE A 207 4.19 -6.59 20.17
CA ILE A 207 3.67 -5.20 20.21
C ILE A 207 3.34 -4.83 21.67
N ARG A 208 2.62 -5.70 22.38
CA ARG A 208 2.32 -5.49 23.80
C ARG A 208 3.60 -5.30 24.61
N ARG A 209 4.60 -6.19 24.44
CA ARG A 209 5.87 -6.13 25.12
C ARG A 209 6.63 -4.84 24.82
N ALA A 210 6.73 -4.44 23.54
CA ALA A 210 7.39 -3.21 23.14
C ALA A 210 6.80 -1.99 23.85
N ALA A 211 5.46 -1.91 23.89
CA ALA A 211 4.74 -0.83 24.57
C ALA A 211 4.96 -0.86 26.10
N ASP A 212 4.97 -2.04 26.72
CA ASP A 212 5.23 -2.19 28.17
C ASP A 212 6.70 -1.90 28.54
N MET A 213 7.64 -2.09 27.61
CA MET A 213 9.04 -1.71 27.76
C MET A 213 9.31 -0.21 27.51
N GLY A 214 8.30 0.59 27.23
CA GLY A 214 8.39 2.04 27.11
C GLY A 214 8.84 2.52 25.72
N ALA A 215 8.64 1.73 24.66
CA ALA A 215 8.85 2.23 23.32
C ALA A 215 7.94 3.44 23.04
N SER A 216 8.48 4.49 22.44
CA SER A 216 7.70 5.65 21.97
C SER A 216 7.22 5.49 20.52
N VAL A 217 7.91 4.63 19.75
CA VAL A 217 7.55 4.23 18.40
C VAL A 217 7.74 2.73 18.25
N ILE A 218 6.83 2.05 17.61
CA ILE A 218 6.94 0.64 17.23
C ILE A 218 6.96 0.54 15.72
N ASN A 219 8.00 -0.09 15.16
CA ASN A 219 8.10 -0.45 13.75
C ASN A 219 7.76 -1.93 13.56
N VAL A 220 6.78 -2.22 12.71
CA VAL A 220 6.43 -3.59 12.30
C VAL A 220 6.57 -3.68 10.79
N SER A 221 7.67 -4.26 10.33
CA SER A 221 7.94 -4.41 8.89
C SER A 221 7.50 -5.77 8.33
N GLU A 222 6.87 -6.58 9.16
CA GLU A 222 6.28 -7.87 8.81
C GLU A 222 4.75 -7.76 8.77
N VAL A 223 4.11 -8.50 7.86
CA VAL A 223 2.65 -8.50 7.71
C VAL A 223 2.11 -9.92 7.54
N ALA A 224 0.87 -10.11 7.95
CA ALA A 224 0.09 -11.29 7.62
C ALA A 224 -0.99 -10.90 6.60
N CYS A 225 -1.07 -11.66 5.51
CA CYS A 225 -2.06 -11.46 4.46
C CYS A 225 -3.02 -12.63 4.37
N ARG A 226 -4.31 -12.34 4.12
CA ARG A 226 -5.33 -13.35 3.94
C ARG A 226 -6.43 -12.85 3.00
N PRO A 227 -6.84 -13.65 2.00
CA PRO A 227 -8.02 -13.33 1.18
C PRO A 227 -9.25 -13.10 2.06
N THR A 228 -10.13 -12.17 1.69
CA THR A 228 -11.36 -11.88 2.43
C THR A 228 -12.35 -13.06 2.43
N SER A 229 -12.22 -13.98 1.49
CA SER A 229 -12.98 -15.22 1.40
C SER A 229 -12.56 -16.28 2.44
N GLU A 230 -11.45 -16.05 3.16
CA GLU A 230 -10.91 -16.98 4.15
C GLU A 230 -11.01 -16.38 5.57
N PRO A 231 -11.22 -17.22 6.61
CA PRO A 231 -11.14 -16.75 7.99
C PRO A 231 -9.78 -16.16 8.32
N PHE A 232 -9.75 -15.04 9.03
CA PHE A 232 -8.53 -14.37 9.44
C PHE A 232 -8.52 -14.10 10.94
N GLU A 233 -7.69 -14.86 11.66
CA GLU A 233 -7.54 -14.77 13.11
C GLU A 233 -6.48 -13.71 13.45
N ASP A 234 -6.89 -12.45 13.59
CA ASP A 234 -6.00 -11.33 13.94
C ASP A 234 -6.57 -10.37 15.01
N THR A 235 -7.61 -10.80 15.72
CA THR A 235 -8.26 -10.00 16.79
C THR A 235 -7.27 -9.63 17.91
N ASP A 236 -6.39 -10.55 18.30
CA ASP A 236 -5.32 -10.31 19.28
C ASP A 236 -4.39 -9.18 18.81
N LEU A 237 -4.11 -9.14 17.50
CA LEU A 237 -3.26 -8.11 16.90
C LEU A 237 -3.94 -6.73 16.90
N GLY A 238 -5.23 -6.69 16.56
CA GLY A 238 -6.03 -5.48 16.70
C GLY A 238 -6.05 -4.94 18.14
N ALA A 239 -6.23 -5.83 19.13
CA ALA A 239 -6.18 -5.45 20.54
C ALA A 239 -4.81 -4.90 20.95
N ALA A 240 -3.71 -5.50 20.45
CA ALA A 240 -2.36 -5.06 20.76
C ALA A 240 -2.00 -3.68 20.18
N VAL A 241 -2.36 -3.43 18.90
CA VAL A 241 -2.10 -2.10 18.31
C VAL A 241 -2.95 -1.00 18.95
N ARG A 242 -4.22 -1.31 19.28
CA ARG A 242 -5.06 -0.37 20.04
C ARG A 242 -4.45 -0.06 21.41
N TYR A 243 -4.03 -1.10 22.15
CA TYR A 243 -3.39 -0.94 23.45
C TYR A 243 -2.15 -0.05 23.35
N ALA A 244 -1.27 -0.32 22.38
CA ALA A 244 -0.06 0.48 22.17
C ALA A 244 -0.40 1.95 21.86
N ALA A 245 -1.31 2.19 20.91
CA ALA A 245 -1.62 3.55 20.46
C ALA A 245 -2.43 4.37 21.48
N ILE A 246 -3.42 3.75 22.13
CA ILE A 246 -4.38 4.47 22.99
C ILE A 246 -4.01 4.45 24.47
N GLU A 247 -3.54 3.29 24.98
CA GLU A 247 -3.29 3.14 26.43
C GLU A 247 -1.85 3.44 26.79
N LYS A 248 -0.91 3.23 25.85
CA LYS A 248 0.52 3.46 26.06
C LYS A 248 1.09 4.66 25.31
N ASP A 249 0.28 5.32 24.50
CA ASP A 249 0.68 6.50 23.71
C ASP A 249 1.89 6.22 22.81
N VAL A 250 1.89 5.08 22.10
CA VAL A 250 2.98 4.63 21.22
C VAL A 250 2.57 4.78 19.76
N VAL A 251 3.40 5.42 18.95
CA VAL A 251 3.19 5.49 17.50
C VAL A 251 3.51 4.13 16.88
N VAL A 252 2.53 3.48 16.28
CA VAL A 252 2.72 2.17 15.63
C VAL A 252 2.78 2.35 14.12
N VAL A 253 3.94 2.11 13.51
CA VAL A 253 4.20 2.25 12.07
C VAL A 253 4.35 0.86 11.45
N VAL A 254 3.60 0.57 10.42
CA VAL A 254 3.49 -0.78 9.85
C VAL A 254 3.62 -0.79 8.33
N ALA A 255 4.15 -1.88 7.77
CA ALA A 255 4.26 -2.04 6.32
C ALA A 255 2.89 -2.28 5.67
N ALA A 256 2.73 -1.78 4.44
CA ALA A 256 1.53 -2.04 3.62
C ALA A 256 1.47 -3.47 3.06
N GLY A 257 2.59 -4.18 3.04
CA GLY A 257 2.73 -5.50 2.42
C GLY A 257 3.23 -5.42 0.98
N ASN A 258 3.83 -6.52 0.52
CA ASN A 258 4.34 -6.67 -0.84
C ASN A 258 3.52 -7.73 -1.58
N SER A 259 3.16 -7.48 -2.84
CA SER A 259 2.34 -8.37 -3.68
C SER A 259 3.11 -9.64 -4.11
N ALA A 260 3.58 -10.40 -3.12
CA ALA A 260 4.31 -11.65 -3.27
C ALA A 260 3.91 -12.63 -2.16
N ASP A 261 4.22 -13.89 -2.32
CA ASP A 261 3.97 -14.98 -1.35
C ASP A 261 2.53 -14.97 -0.80
N ALA A 262 2.36 -14.86 0.50
CA ALA A 262 1.05 -14.84 1.16
C ALA A 262 0.21 -13.58 0.81
N CYS A 263 0.85 -12.49 0.39
CA CYS A 263 0.19 -11.27 -0.06
C CYS A 263 0.02 -11.22 -1.59
N LYS A 264 0.08 -12.37 -2.26
CA LYS A 264 -0.12 -12.47 -3.69
C LYS A 264 -1.55 -12.10 -4.04
N GLY A 265 -1.69 -11.03 -4.80
CA GLY A 265 -2.96 -10.43 -5.16
C GLY A 265 -2.85 -8.91 -5.12
N SER A 266 -3.93 -8.25 -5.37
CA SER A 266 -4.04 -6.80 -5.30
C SER A 266 -5.46 -6.42 -4.92
N ASN A 267 -5.61 -5.40 -4.11
CA ASN A 267 -6.90 -4.80 -3.83
C ASN A 267 -7.28 -3.82 -4.94
N GLN A 268 -8.50 -3.91 -5.42
CA GLN A 268 -9.06 -2.95 -6.34
C GLN A 268 -9.84 -1.90 -5.54
N VAL A 269 -9.14 -0.86 -5.07
CA VAL A 269 -9.68 0.10 -4.08
C VAL A 269 -10.20 1.41 -4.66
N ILE A 270 -10.03 1.63 -5.95
CA ILE A 270 -10.64 2.77 -6.66
C ILE A 270 -11.35 2.22 -7.90
N ASP A 271 -12.65 2.45 -7.97
CA ASP A 271 -13.40 2.29 -9.20
C ASP A 271 -13.48 3.65 -9.90
N PRO A 272 -12.84 3.84 -11.05
CA PRO A 272 -12.92 5.11 -11.78
C PRO A 272 -14.34 5.49 -12.18
N LEU A 273 -15.26 4.50 -12.24
CA LEU A 273 -16.67 4.69 -12.60
C LEU A 273 -17.55 4.98 -11.38
N ASP A 274 -17.05 4.65 -10.18
CA ASP A 274 -17.74 4.90 -8.90
C ASP A 274 -16.75 5.39 -7.84
N PRO A 275 -16.22 6.61 -8.00
CA PRO A 275 -15.24 7.16 -7.05
C PRO A 275 -15.84 7.45 -5.65
N ALA A 276 -17.16 7.35 -5.50
CA ALA A 276 -17.86 7.53 -4.23
C ALA A 276 -18.07 6.21 -3.48
N ALA A 277 -17.73 5.06 -4.07
CA ALA A 277 -17.84 3.78 -3.39
C ALA A 277 -16.95 3.74 -2.13
N ASP A 278 -17.43 3.04 -1.10
CA ASP A 278 -16.60 2.77 0.08
C ASP A 278 -15.38 1.93 -0.34
N PRO A 279 -14.15 2.43 -0.19
CA PRO A 279 -12.96 1.69 -0.58
C PRO A 279 -12.80 0.35 0.15
N TRP A 280 -13.38 0.17 1.33
CA TRP A 280 -13.37 -1.12 2.04
C TRP A 280 -14.20 -2.19 1.32
N SER A 281 -15.25 -1.79 0.60
CA SER A 281 -16.08 -2.71 -0.19
C SER A 281 -15.35 -3.36 -1.37
N LYS A 282 -14.15 -2.90 -1.72
CA LYS A 282 -13.33 -3.39 -2.83
C LYS A 282 -12.07 -4.12 -2.37
N VAL A 283 -11.96 -4.39 -1.07
CA VAL A 283 -10.82 -5.13 -0.51
C VAL A 283 -11.04 -6.61 -0.69
N ASP A 284 -10.14 -7.27 -1.41
CA ASP A 284 -10.10 -8.72 -1.63
C ASP A 284 -9.05 -9.42 -0.77
N LEU A 285 -8.07 -8.67 -0.28
CA LEU A 285 -6.93 -9.14 0.50
C LEU A 285 -6.79 -8.32 1.79
N ASN A 286 -7.01 -8.95 2.93
CA ASN A 286 -6.71 -8.36 4.23
C ASN A 286 -5.20 -8.33 4.48
N VAL A 287 -4.69 -7.21 4.97
CA VAL A 287 -3.29 -7.04 5.39
C VAL A 287 -3.27 -6.59 6.85
N SER A 288 -2.74 -7.42 7.73
CA SER A 288 -2.67 -7.12 9.16
C SER A 288 -1.19 -6.96 9.60
N PRO A 289 -0.87 -5.95 10.44
CA PRO A 289 -1.76 -5.06 11.18
C PRO A 289 -2.24 -3.81 10.41
N ALA A 290 -1.85 -3.60 9.14
CA ALA A 290 -2.16 -2.38 8.38
C ALA A 290 -3.66 -2.02 8.36
N ARG A 291 -4.55 -3.03 8.31
CA ARG A 291 -6.01 -2.83 8.29
C ARG A 291 -6.59 -2.15 9.54
N TYR A 292 -5.83 -2.08 10.63
CA TYR A 292 -6.22 -1.41 11.87
C TYR A 292 -5.82 0.07 11.88
N ASP A 293 -6.11 0.77 10.82
CA ASP A 293 -5.67 2.13 10.50
C ASP A 293 -6.19 3.25 11.45
N ASP A 294 -7.07 2.92 12.38
CA ASP A 294 -7.39 3.81 13.50
C ASP A 294 -6.28 3.87 14.56
N TYR A 295 -5.35 2.90 14.55
CA TYR A 295 -4.31 2.75 15.58
C TYR A 295 -2.90 2.68 15.02
N VAL A 296 -2.75 2.52 13.70
CA VAL A 296 -1.45 2.36 13.05
C VAL A 296 -1.28 3.32 11.87
N LEU A 297 -0.03 3.68 11.59
CA LEU A 297 0.35 4.36 10.36
C LEU A 297 0.89 3.35 9.36
N ALA A 298 0.06 2.96 8.39
CA ALA A 298 0.47 2.03 7.34
C ALA A 298 1.24 2.75 6.24
N VAL A 299 2.36 2.16 5.81
CA VAL A 299 3.35 2.77 4.92
C VAL A 299 3.46 2.00 3.61
N GLY A 300 3.18 2.69 2.49
CA GLY A 300 3.44 2.24 1.13
C GLY A 300 4.89 2.52 0.70
N SER A 301 5.28 1.91 -0.43
CA SER A 301 6.59 2.15 -1.04
C SER A 301 6.47 3.01 -2.30
N ILE A 302 7.42 3.92 -2.47
CA ILE A 302 7.64 4.68 -3.69
C ILE A 302 9.06 4.43 -4.24
N ASP A 303 9.22 4.59 -5.54
CA ASP A 303 10.50 4.55 -6.24
C ASP A 303 11.27 5.89 -6.12
N GLY A 304 12.43 5.97 -6.76
CA GLY A 304 13.27 7.18 -6.80
C GLY A 304 12.65 8.37 -7.54
N GLN A 305 11.56 8.18 -8.28
CA GLN A 305 10.78 9.19 -8.98
C GLN A 305 9.51 9.61 -8.22
N GLY A 306 9.25 9.00 -7.05
CA GLY A 306 8.07 9.25 -6.24
C GLY A 306 6.81 8.53 -6.72
N GLN A 307 6.95 7.58 -7.65
CA GLN A 307 5.83 6.75 -8.10
C GLN A 307 5.62 5.56 -7.15
N PRO A 308 4.39 5.09 -6.97
CA PRO A 308 4.13 3.89 -6.18
C PRO A 308 4.94 2.70 -6.70
N SER A 309 5.67 2.02 -5.82
CA SER A 309 6.36 0.77 -6.18
C SER A 309 5.34 -0.30 -6.57
N THR A 310 5.62 -1.03 -7.65
CA THR A 310 4.69 -2.02 -8.23
C THR A 310 4.34 -3.17 -7.29
N PHE A 311 5.15 -3.40 -6.27
CA PHE A 311 4.93 -4.44 -5.27
C PHE A 311 4.09 -3.97 -4.07
N THR A 312 3.81 -2.67 -3.90
CA THR A 312 2.98 -2.20 -2.78
C THR A 312 1.58 -2.80 -2.87
N VAL A 313 1.13 -3.43 -1.80
CA VAL A 313 -0.28 -3.85 -1.68
C VAL A 313 -1.13 -2.62 -1.37
N PRO A 314 -1.98 -2.18 -2.29
CA PRO A 314 -2.84 -1.04 -2.04
C PRO A 314 -3.93 -1.38 -1.03
N GLY A 315 -4.42 -0.37 -0.31
CA GLY A 315 -5.52 -0.57 0.62
C GLY A 315 -6.09 0.72 1.18
N PRO A 316 -7.34 0.69 1.68
CA PRO A 316 -7.97 1.85 2.30
C PRO A 316 -7.26 2.31 3.57
N TRP A 317 -6.37 1.52 4.11
CA TRP A 317 -5.59 1.79 5.33
C TRP A 317 -4.32 2.61 5.10
N LEU A 318 -3.90 2.83 3.85
CA LEU A 318 -2.63 3.53 3.58
C LEU A 318 -2.63 4.95 4.16
N GLY A 319 -1.66 5.21 5.04
CA GLY A 319 -1.47 6.53 5.64
C GLY A 319 -0.51 7.40 4.84
N VAL A 320 0.72 6.93 4.60
CA VAL A 320 1.75 7.64 3.83
C VAL A 320 2.60 6.65 3.04
N ALA A 321 3.51 7.17 2.21
CA ALA A 321 4.52 6.36 1.55
C ALA A 321 5.93 6.94 1.79
N ALA A 322 6.94 6.07 1.63
CA ALA A 322 8.34 6.46 1.66
C ALA A 322 9.14 5.63 0.65
N PRO A 323 10.37 6.04 0.27
CA PRO A 323 11.20 5.25 -0.62
C PRO A 323 11.47 3.85 -0.07
N GLY A 324 11.21 2.82 -0.89
CA GLY A 324 11.42 1.43 -0.49
C GLY A 324 12.17 0.60 -1.53
N GLU A 325 12.86 1.26 -2.47
CA GLU A 325 13.66 0.62 -3.50
C GLU A 325 15.14 1.05 -3.41
N ASN A 326 16.05 0.21 -3.90
CA ASN A 326 17.49 0.48 -3.89
C ASN A 326 18.05 0.86 -2.51
N ILE A 327 17.64 0.10 -1.51
CA ILE A 327 17.94 0.37 -0.10
C ILE A 327 19.41 0.09 0.21
N THR A 328 20.02 1.00 0.97
CA THR A 328 21.30 0.82 1.66
C THR A 328 21.06 0.79 3.16
N SER A 329 21.64 -0.19 3.87
CA SER A 329 21.53 -0.29 5.32
C SER A 329 22.78 -0.94 5.94
N LEU A 330 22.67 -1.42 7.20
CA LEU A 330 23.76 -2.02 7.96
C LEU A 330 23.91 -3.51 7.66
N ASP A 331 25.14 -4.02 7.65
CA ASP A 331 25.42 -5.45 7.48
C ASP A 331 25.33 -6.19 8.83
N PRO A 332 24.39 -7.13 9.03
CA PRO A 332 24.31 -7.90 10.27
C PRO A 332 25.54 -8.79 10.52
N LEU A 333 26.26 -9.15 9.46
CA LEU A 333 27.38 -10.08 9.49
C LEU A 333 28.75 -9.38 9.47
N PHE A 334 28.81 -8.07 9.67
CA PHE A 334 30.05 -7.29 9.53
C PHE A 334 31.21 -7.79 10.45
N ASN A 335 30.89 -8.43 11.56
CA ASN A 335 31.85 -9.02 12.51
C ASN A 335 32.06 -10.53 12.33
N ASP A 336 31.38 -11.19 11.40
CA ASP A 336 31.56 -12.62 11.16
C ASP A 336 32.88 -12.85 10.40
N PRO A 337 33.87 -13.52 10.99
CA PRO A 337 35.14 -13.82 10.32
C PRO A 337 34.99 -14.68 9.07
N ASN A 338 33.85 -15.37 8.92
CA ASN A 338 33.51 -16.14 7.75
C ASN A 338 32.76 -15.32 6.70
N SER A 339 32.23 -14.15 7.07
CA SER A 339 31.65 -13.24 6.10
C SER A 339 32.81 -12.57 5.34
N ARG A 340 32.81 -12.71 4.03
CA ARG A 340 33.77 -11.99 3.17
C ARG A 340 33.47 -10.49 3.08
N GLY A 341 32.45 -10.01 3.80
CA GLY A 341 31.98 -8.65 3.81
C GLY A 341 32.61 -7.87 4.95
N THR A 342 33.65 -7.10 4.67
CA THR A 342 34.15 -6.05 5.59
C THR A 342 33.32 -4.76 5.46
N ALA A 343 32.23 -4.79 4.70
CA ALA A 343 31.39 -3.64 4.46
C ALA A 343 30.43 -3.46 5.65
N VAL A 344 30.52 -2.33 6.32
CA VAL A 344 29.57 -1.92 7.37
C VAL A 344 28.18 -1.65 6.79
N GLN A 345 28.09 -1.43 5.48
CA GLN A 345 26.86 -1.11 4.75
C GLN A 345 26.60 -2.10 3.63
N VAL A 346 25.35 -2.46 3.46
CA VAL A 346 24.88 -3.34 2.39
C VAL A 346 23.91 -2.61 1.48
N GLY A 347 23.93 -2.94 0.19
CA GLY A 347 23.00 -2.41 -0.82
C GLY A 347 22.35 -3.50 -1.65
N SER A 348 22.70 -4.76 -1.39
CA SER A 348 22.12 -5.90 -2.08
C SER A 348 22.04 -7.13 -1.17
N ILE A 349 21.13 -8.02 -1.49
CA ILE A 349 20.88 -9.27 -0.76
C ILE A 349 20.92 -10.42 -1.76
N ARG A 350 21.46 -11.57 -1.33
CA ARG A 350 21.47 -12.77 -2.16
C ARG A 350 20.14 -13.51 -2.01
N GLN A 351 19.40 -13.55 -3.12
CA GLN A 351 18.17 -14.33 -3.23
C GLN A 351 18.32 -15.32 -4.38
N GLN A 352 17.96 -16.60 -4.17
CA GLN A 352 18.08 -17.66 -5.17
C GLN A 352 19.45 -17.71 -5.87
N GLY A 353 20.53 -17.47 -5.11
CA GLY A 353 21.90 -17.51 -5.63
C GLY A 353 22.39 -16.24 -6.32
N GLN A 354 21.54 -15.25 -6.58
CA GLN A 354 21.90 -13.99 -7.23
C GLN A 354 21.81 -12.81 -6.25
N LEU A 355 22.69 -11.82 -6.41
CA LEU A 355 22.59 -10.55 -5.69
C LEU A 355 21.57 -9.65 -6.41
N GLY A 356 20.56 -9.21 -5.66
CA GLY A 356 19.55 -8.25 -6.10
C GLY A 356 19.46 -7.05 -5.18
N PRO A 357 18.79 -5.97 -5.59
CA PRO A 357 18.57 -4.80 -4.75
C PRO A 357 17.72 -5.17 -3.54
N ILE A 358 17.94 -4.46 -2.43
CA ILE A 358 17.08 -4.52 -1.25
C ILE A 358 15.88 -3.61 -1.52
N GLN A 359 14.67 -4.18 -1.49
CA GLN A 359 13.43 -3.44 -1.76
C GLN A 359 12.24 -4.06 -1.05
N GLY A 360 11.23 -3.23 -0.73
CA GLY A 360 9.99 -3.64 -0.08
C GLY A 360 9.37 -2.52 0.75
N THR A 361 8.06 -2.61 1.01
CA THR A 361 7.35 -1.71 1.95
C THR A 361 7.94 -1.83 3.36
N SER A 362 8.53 -2.98 3.69
CA SER A 362 9.25 -3.21 4.95
C SER A 362 10.48 -2.32 5.13
N PHE A 363 11.00 -1.71 4.07
CA PHE A 363 12.09 -0.74 4.15
C PHE A 363 11.64 0.72 4.02
N ALA A 364 10.48 0.97 3.46
CA ALA A 364 9.81 2.27 3.53
C ALA A 364 9.34 2.59 4.96
N THR A 365 8.80 1.58 5.65
CA THR A 365 8.27 1.67 7.02
C THR A 365 9.26 2.23 8.04
N PRO A 366 10.52 1.76 8.15
CA PRO A 366 11.49 2.29 9.09
C PRO A 366 11.89 3.74 8.81
N LEU A 367 11.84 4.21 7.58
CA LEU A 367 12.07 5.62 7.29
C LEU A 367 10.99 6.49 7.95
N VAL A 368 9.73 6.06 7.86
CA VAL A 368 8.60 6.75 8.53
C VAL A 368 8.67 6.59 10.05
N SER A 369 9.09 5.43 10.56
CA SER A 369 9.31 5.23 12.00
C SER A 369 10.39 6.17 12.54
N GLY A 370 11.45 6.40 11.77
CA GLY A 370 12.46 7.39 12.08
C GLY A 370 11.89 8.82 12.10
N VAL A 371 11.04 9.17 11.13
CA VAL A 371 10.35 10.48 11.13
C VAL A 371 9.44 10.62 12.34
N ALA A 372 8.70 9.59 12.72
CA ALA A 372 7.89 9.59 13.93
C ALA A 372 8.74 9.85 15.20
N ALA A 373 9.94 9.22 15.28
CA ALA A 373 10.88 9.49 16.36
C ALA A 373 11.42 10.93 16.34
N LEU A 374 11.68 11.52 15.17
CA LEU A 374 12.06 12.92 15.06
C LEU A 374 10.95 13.85 15.58
N VAL A 375 9.70 13.59 15.19
CA VAL A 375 8.52 14.37 15.59
C VAL A 375 8.29 14.25 17.11
N ARG A 376 8.30 13.04 17.65
CA ARG A 376 8.15 12.80 19.11
C ARG A 376 9.23 13.52 19.94
N ALA A 377 10.48 13.53 19.46
CA ALA A 377 11.57 14.23 20.16
C ALA A 377 11.40 15.76 20.12
N ARG A 378 10.81 16.31 19.06
CA ARG A 378 10.60 17.75 18.90
C ARG A 378 9.32 18.25 19.57
N PHE A 379 8.27 17.46 19.55
CA PHE A 379 6.92 17.79 20.05
C PHE A 379 6.47 16.73 21.07
N PRO A 380 7.08 16.70 22.26
CA PRO A 380 6.80 15.66 23.25
C PRO A 380 5.38 15.75 23.84
N GLU A 381 4.68 16.86 23.60
CA GLU A 381 3.29 17.07 24.03
C GLU A 381 2.27 16.38 23.12
N LEU A 382 2.65 16.02 21.88
CA LEU A 382 1.73 15.36 20.96
C LEU A 382 1.53 13.91 21.35
N SER A 383 0.27 13.49 21.36
CA SER A 383 -0.10 12.07 21.48
C SER A 383 0.34 11.26 20.25
N ALA A 384 0.36 9.94 20.38
CA ALA A 384 0.70 9.06 19.27
C ALA A 384 -0.15 9.29 18.02
N LEU A 385 -1.46 9.49 18.18
CA LEU A 385 -2.36 9.74 17.06
C LEU A 385 -2.13 11.13 16.44
N GLU A 386 -1.86 12.16 17.24
CA GLU A 386 -1.52 13.49 16.72
C GLU A 386 -0.20 13.50 15.96
N VAL A 387 0.78 12.68 16.38
CA VAL A 387 2.02 12.46 15.60
C VAL A 387 1.70 11.85 14.24
N VAL A 388 0.83 10.82 14.19
CA VAL A 388 0.38 10.21 12.94
C VAL A 388 -0.33 11.24 12.05
N GLU A 389 -1.29 11.98 12.58
CA GLU A 389 -2.02 13.02 11.86
C GLU A 389 -1.08 14.11 11.31
N ARG A 390 -0.09 14.52 12.12
CA ARG A 390 0.92 15.50 11.70
C ARG A 390 1.76 14.99 10.53
N ILE A 391 2.24 13.75 10.57
CA ILE A 391 3.00 13.14 9.48
C ILE A 391 2.15 13.07 8.20
N GLN A 392 0.88 12.69 8.31
CA GLN A 392 -0.05 12.63 7.19
C GLN A 392 -0.35 14.03 6.60
N ALA A 393 -0.61 15.02 7.48
CA ALA A 393 -0.95 16.39 7.06
C ALA A 393 0.21 17.13 6.37
N THR A 394 1.45 16.73 6.64
CA THR A 394 2.65 17.35 6.08
C THR A 394 3.30 16.54 4.96
N ALA A 395 2.71 15.42 4.56
CA ALA A 395 3.17 14.63 3.44
C ALA A 395 2.96 15.36 2.10
N HIS A 396 3.77 15.02 1.10
CA HIS A 396 3.58 15.50 -0.28
C HIS A 396 2.37 14.79 -0.91
N ALA A 397 1.20 15.41 -0.81
CA ALA A 397 -0.06 14.82 -1.20
C ALA A 397 -0.13 14.53 -2.71
N PRO A 398 -0.75 13.41 -3.13
CA PRO A 398 -1.12 13.19 -4.51
C PRO A 398 -2.21 14.19 -4.95
N ALA A 399 -2.44 14.34 -6.25
CA ALA A 399 -3.36 15.34 -6.80
C ALA A 399 -4.79 15.23 -6.25
N GLU A 400 -5.23 14.02 -5.93
CA GLU A 400 -6.54 13.70 -5.33
C GLU A 400 -6.57 13.87 -3.80
N GLY A 401 -5.45 14.28 -3.18
CA GLY A 401 -5.30 14.45 -1.73
C GLY A 401 -5.01 13.16 -0.95
N TRP A 402 -5.52 12.04 -1.41
CA TRP A 402 -5.27 10.69 -0.90
C TRP A 402 -5.49 9.65 -1.98
N ASN A 403 -4.69 8.59 -2.00
CA ASN A 403 -4.97 7.41 -2.81
C ASN A 403 -4.50 6.11 -2.12
N PRO A 404 -5.00 4.93 -2.55
CA PRO A 404 -4.75 3.65 -1.86
C PRO A 404 -3.32 3.12 -2.03
N TYR A 405 -2.46 3.75 -2.83
CA TYR A 405 -1.09 3.30 -3.07
C TYR A 405 -0.05 4.07 -2.25
N VAL A 406 -0.31 5.35 -1.98
CA VAL A 406 0.61 6.24 -1.25
C VAL A 406 -0.02 6.92 -0.03
N GLY A 407 -1.29 6.63 0.24
CA GLY A 407 -2.01 7.30 1.32
C GLY A 407 -2.12 8.82 1.08
N TYR A 408 -1.80 9.62 2.08
CA TYR A 408 -1.73 11.09 1.99
C TYR A 408 -0.47 11.58 1.26
N GLY A 409 0.39 10.68 0.77
CA GLY A 409 1.53 11.00 -0.06
C GLY A 409 2.88 10.63 0.52
N ALA A 410 3.95 11.12 -0.14
CA ALA A 410 5.31 10.87 0.30
C ALA A 410 5.63 11.65 1.59
N VAL A 411 6.23 10.95 2.56
CA VAL A 411 6.62 11.57 3.84
C VAL A 411 7.65 12.69 3.63
N ASP A 412 7.45 13.83 4.33
CA ASP A 412 8.39 14.96 4.37
C ASP A 412 8.86 15.22 5.81
N PRO A 413 10.06 14.78 6.18
CA PRO A 413 10.59 14.99 7.53
C PRO A 413 10.75 16.47 7.89
N VAL A 414 11.08 17.32 6.92
CA VAL A 414 11.28 18.76 7.19
C VAL A 414 9.94 19.43 7.46
N ALA A 415 8.94 19.19 6.63
CA ALA A 415 7.60 19.71 6.84
C ALA A 415 6.99 19.17 8.15
N ALA A 416 7.16 17.88 8.46
CA ALA A 416 6.71 17.28 9.71
C ALA A 416 7.31 17.96 10.95
N LEU A 417 8.53 18.50 10.85
CA LEU A 417 9.20 19.18 11.96
C LEU A 417 8.97 20.69 12.01
N THR A 418 8.54 21.33 10.92
CA THR A 418 8.52 22.79 10.81
C THR A 418 7.18 23.41 10.49
N ALA A 419 6.26 22.66 9.86
CA ALA A 419 4.97 23.20 9.48
C ALA A 419 4.14 23.59 10.72
N GLU A 420 3.46 24.73 10.63
CA GLU A 420 2.39 25.08 11.54
C GLU A 420 1.15 24.29 11.14
N VAL A 421 1.00 23.12 11.75
CA VAL A 421 -0.21 22.33 11.64
C VAL A 421 -1.16 22.89 12.69
N GLY A 422 -2.05 23.81 12.28
CA GLY A 422 -3.15 24.27 13.12
C GLY A 422 -4.17 23.13 13.34
N ASP A 423 -5.40 23.46 13.72
CA ASP A 423 -6.52 22.50 13.82
C ASP A 423 -6.92 21.86 12.46
N ILE A 424 -6.02 21.88 11.48
CA ILE A 424 -6.16 21.22 10.20
C ILE A 424 -5.70 19.79 10.41
N LEU A 425 -6.56 19.01 11.03
CA LEU A 425 -6.50 17.56 10.89
C LEU A 425 -6.51 17.25 9.38
N PRO A 426 -5.65 16.33 8.89
CA PRO A 426 -5.78 15.86 7.53
C PRO A 426 -7.25 15.48 7.34
N PRO A 427 -7.92 15.90 6.27
CA PRO A 427 -9.32 15.59 6.10
C PRO A 427 -9.46 14.08 6.32
N LYS A 428 -10.23 13.69 7.34
CA LYS A 428 -10.62 12.27 7.51
C LYS A 428 -11.01 11.82 6.13
N ARG A 429 -10.29 10.83 5.58
CA ARG A 429 -10.37 10.32 4.20
C ARG A 429 -11.51 10.96 3.42
N PRO A 430 -11.31 11.53 2.25
CA PRO A 430 -12.37 12.27 1.58
C PRO A 430 -13.65 11.45 1.71
N SER A 431 -14.62 11.97 2.47
CA SER A 431 -15.96 11.38 2.48
C SER A 431 -16.33 11.25 1.03
N PRO A 432 -16.91 10.10 0.59
CA PRO A 432 -17.24 9.89 -0.79
C PRO A 432 -17.81 11.20 -1.32
N SER A 433 -17.16 11.74 -2.32
CA SER A 433 -17.46 13.09 -2.80
C SER A 433 -18.95 13.13 -3.01
N LYS A 434 -19.67 13.96 -2.27
CA LYS A 434 -21.05 14.28 -2.63
C LYS A 434 -20.95 14.70 -4.08
N SER A 435 -21.56 13.91 -4.97
CA SER A 435 -21.62 14.27 -6.38
C SER A 435 -22.20 15.67 -6.43
N VAL A 436 -21.36 16.65 -6.54
CA VAL A 436 -21.78 17.99 -6.91
C VAL A 436 -22.19 17.79 -8.35
N GLN A 437 -23.50 17.71 -8.61
CA GLN A 437 -23.99 17.88 -9.96
C GLN A 437 -23.52 19.28 -10.36
N LEU A 438 -22.40 19.32 -11.07
CA LEU A 438 -22.00 20.52 -11.78
C LEU A 438 -23.22 20.89 -12.60
N ALA A 439 -23.80 22.06 -12.34
CA ALA A 439 -24.88 22.57 -13.13
C ALA A 439 -24.41 22.49 -14.58
N VAL A 440 -25.06 21.62 -15.35
CA VAL A 440 -24.76 21.53 -16.79
C VAL A 440 -24.92 22.94 -17.32
N PRO A 441 -23.89 23.55 -17.90
CA PRO A 441 -24.03 24.90 -18.49
C PRO A 441 -25.24 24.88 -19.38
N ALA A 442 -26.15 25.87 -19.25
CA ALA A 442 -27.29 25.99 -20.13
C ALA A 442 -26.79 25.87 -21.56
N SER A 443 -27.43 24.98 -22.35
CA SER A 443 -27.08 24.83 -23.77
C SER A 443 -27.01 26.20 -24.40
N ALA A 444 -25.96 26.49 -25.15
CA ALA A 444 -25.82 27.76 -25.84
C ALA A 444 -27.10 28.01 -26.64
N PRO A 445 -27.66 29.22 -26.58
CA PRO A 445 -28.84 29.55 -27.38
C PRO A 445 -28.53 29.22 -28.84
N PRO A 446 -29.53 28.72 -29.61
CA PRO A 446 -29.31 28.41 -31.02
C PRO A 446 -28.78 29.66 -31.73
N PRO A 447 -27.86 29.50 -32.69
CA PRO A 447 -27.24 30.62 -33.37
C PRO A 447 -28.35 31.47 -34.01
N ASP A 448 -28.29 32.79 -33.79
CA ASP A 448 -29.20 33.74 -34.40
C ASP A 448 -28.93 33.85 -35.92
N HIS A 449 -29.85 33.31 -36.71
CA HIS A 449 -29.78 33.32 -38.15
C HIS A 449 -30.57 34.50 -38.78
N SER A 450 -31.14 35.40 -37.98
CA SER A 450 -31.99 36.53 -38.44
C SER A 450 -31.31 37.36 -39.53
N ALA A 451 -30.04 37.70 -39.35
CA ALA A 451 -29.29 38.49 -40.35
C ALA A 451 -29.11 37.73 -41.67
N ARG A 452 -28.86 36.43 -41.61
CA ARG A 452 -28.75 35.57 -42.81
C ARG A 452 -30.09 35.45 -43.53
N ASP A 453 -31.15 35.26 -42.80
CA ASP A 453 -32.46 35.04 -43.31
C ASP A 453 -33.01 36.36 -43.94
N VAL A 454 -32.77 37.52 -43.36
CA VAL A 454 -33.02 38.82 -43.91
C VAL A 454 -32.24 39.06 -45.24
N ALA A 455 -30.97 38.70 -45.28
CA ALA A 455 -30.10 38.79 -46.43
C ALA A 455 -30.60 37.89 -47.60
N LEU A 456 -31.02 36.67 -47.30
CA LEU A 456 -31.54 35.70 -48.26
C LEU A 456 -32.90 36.14 -48.80
N ILE A 457 -33.81 36.57 -47.93
CA ILE A 457 -35.12 37.10 -48.35
C ILE A 457 -34.96 38.40 -49.20
N GLY A 458 -34.09 39.31 -48.72
CA GLY A 458 -33.79 40.56 -49.43
C GLY A 458 -33.20 40.33 -50.82
N SER A 459 -32.20 39.48 -50.95
CA SER A 459 -31.57 39.12 -52.21
C SER A 459 -32.51 38.37 -53.13
N GLY A 460 -33.34 37.47 -52.63
CA GLY A 460 -34.37 36.77 -53.39
C GLY A 460 -35.41 37.72 -53.91
N THR A 461 -35.84 38.68 -53.10
CA THR A 461 -36.83 39.71 -53.52
C THR A 461 -36.27 40.60 -54.62
N ILE A 462 -35.02 41.05 -54.50
CA ILE A 462 -34.35 41.87 -55.54
C ILE A 462 -34.20 41.06 -56.83
N ALA A 463 -33.79 39.80 -56.76
CA ALA A 463 -33.67 38.93 -57.92
C ALA A 463 -35.04 38.73 -58.64
N ALA A 464 -36.11 38.53 -57.88
CA ALA A 464 -37.45 38.39 -58.41
C ALA A 464 -37.95 39.67 -59.08
N LEU A 465 -37.71 40.85 -58.49
CA LEU A 465 -38.07 42.14 -59.07
C LEU A 465 -37.28 42.44 -60.37
N LEU A 466 -35.99 42.07 -60.40
CA LEU A 466 -35.17 42.20 -61.60
C LEU A 466 -35.66 41.27 -62.71
N ALA A 467 -36.02 40.02 -62.38
CA ALA A 467 -36.59 39.10 -63.36
C ALA A 467 -37.94 39.57 -63.89
N LEU A 468 -38.83 40.09 -63.05
CA LEU A 468 -40.10 40.69 -63.44
C LEU A 468 -39.90 41.92 -64.28
N GLY A 469 -38.94 42.81 -63.95
CA GLY A 469 -38.55 43.94 -64.71
C GLY A 469 -38.06 43.59 -66.13
N LEU A 470 -37.22 42.55 -66.22
CA LEU A 470 -36.74 42.02 -67.50
C LEU A 470 -37.91 41.45 -68.34
N LEU A 471 -38.78 40.65 -67.75
CA LEU A 471 -39.96 40.07 -68.43
C LEU A 471 -40.93 41.15 -68.90
N ALA A 472 -41.15 42.18 -68.07
CA ALA A 472 -42.00 43.30 -68.43
C ALA A 472 -41.38 44.22 -69.55
N SER A 473 -40.09 44.29 -69.61
CA SER A 473 -39.37 45.06 -70.64
C SER A 473 -39.47 44.43 -72.01
N PHE A 474 -39.68 43.14 -72.12
CA PHE A 474 -39.77 42.41 -73.40
C PHE A 474 -40.97 42.86 -74.27
N PRO A 475 -42.21 42.97 -73.76
CA PRO A 475 -43.34 43.49 -74.55
C PRO A 475 -43.23 44.99 -74.82
N ILE A 476 -42.60 45.79 -73.96
CA ILE A 476 -42.37 47.20 -74.09
C ILE A 476 -41.38 47.49 -75.27
N ARG A 477 -40.24 46.72 -75.26
CA ARG A 477 -39.27 46.81 -76.39
C ARG A 477 -39.87 46.43 -77.73
N ARG A 478 -40.72 45.42 -77.79
CA ARG A 478 -41.46 45.02 -78.99
C ARG A 478 -42.43 46.14 -79.53
N ARG A 479 -43.00 46.92 -78.59
CA ARG A 479 -43.91 48.05 -79.00
C ARG A 479 -43.15 49.31 -79.45
N LEU A 480 -41.92 49.50 -78.99
CA LEU A 480 -41.06 50.63 -79.26
C LEU A 480 -40.14 50.44 -80.48
N GLY A 481 -40.19 49.26 -81.16
CA GLY A 481 -39.42 48.97 -82.36
C GLY A 481 -37.89 48.97 -82.20
N VAL A 482 -37.38 48.77 -81.03
CA VAL A 482 -35.95 48.66 -80.81
C VAL A 482 -35.49 47.24 -81.20
N SER A 483 -34.78 47.12 -82.33
CA SER A 483 -34.16 45.86 -82.78
C SER A 483 -32.92 45.53 -81.94
N ASP A 484 -32.62 44.23 -81.75
CA ASP A 484 -31.51 43.71 -80.96
C ASP A 484 -30.12 43.99 -81.60
N ASP A 485 -30.01 44.77 -82.63
CA ASP A 485 -28.76 45.06 -83.35
C ASP A 485 -27.96 46.26 -82.79
N ASP A 486 -28.44 46.93 -81.74
CA ASP A 486 -27.80 48.16 -81.25
C ASP A 486 -27.22 47.96 -79.78
N MET A 487 -26.68 46.73 -79.43
CA MET A 487 -25.86 46.57 -78.24
C MET A 487 -24.52 45.94 -78.57
#